data_0f9ab69f386236df4080a340c76e535d
#
_entry.id   0f9ab69f386236df4080a340c76e535d
#
_cell.length_a   1.000
_cell.length_b   1.000
_cell.length_c   1.000
_cell.angle_alpha   90.00
_cell.angle_beta   90.00
_cell.angle_gamma   90.00
#
_symmetry.space_group_name_H-M   'P 1'
#
loop_
_entity.id
_entity.type
_entity.pdbx_description
1 polymer ?
#
loop_
_entity_poly.entity_id
_entity_poly.type
_entity_poly.pdbx_seq_one_letter_code
_entity_poly.pdbx_strand_id
1 'polypeptide(L)'
;MKVVHLVMSNVFAGIEQHVNELILEQEKNCEAFLICNSEISNKFKTNNLITIKNFNRRSPLHIFKLLISIKKLNVDIIHTHGSKTTSIANIIVKFLRIKHVSTMHGIKKNTAVYKKSSKTIVVSNIANETINNQGIVIKNWWSPDLPEEIDNAKEYALAIGRLEKVKGFDLLIKSWIGIESKLVIVGSGDEYKNLKGLIIDNKLQDKISIVADLPFTDLINFYSKASILIVSSRNEGGPRVALEALYLKIPVISTNVGHMAEILPQELLAKPNDLESLRTLIHSYVGNNNINQDAIFRYVNEEYSLTKQSNKVIDIYKELLVS
;
A
#
# COMPACT_ATOMS: atom_id res chain seq x y z
N MET A 1 1.50 -11.51 25.09
CA MET A 1 1.54 -10.14 24.53
C MET A 1 0.20 -9.85 23.89
N LYS A 2 -0.40 -8.72 24.26
CA LYS A 2 -1.69 -8.24 23.76
C LYS A 2 -1.50 -6.93 23.00
N VAL A 3 -1.95 -6.86 21.78
CA VAL A 3 -1.77 -5.69 20.90
C VAL A 3 -3.13 -5.21 20.42
N VAL A 4 -3.39 -3.91 20.43
CA VAL A 4 -4.55 -3.33 19.76
C VAL A 4 -4.13 -2.48 18.58
N HIS A 5 -4.61 -2.84 17.39
CA HIS A 5 -4.49 -2.02 16.19
C HIS A 5 -5.59 -0.97 16.14
N LEU A 6 -5.25 0.23 15.71
CA LEU A 6 -6.21 1.34 15.61
C LEU A 6 -6.17 1.93 14.19
N VAL A 7 -7.29 1.82 13.47
CA VAL A 7 -7.50 2.42 12.15
C VAL A 7 -8.84 3.15 12.09
N MET A 8 -8.86 4.41 11.63
CA MET A 8 -10.03 5.29 11.67
C MET A 8 -10.21 6.02 10.33
N SER A 9 -10.64 5.29 9.35
CA SER A 9 -10.94 5.77 8.01
C SER A 9 -12.43 5.60 7.69
N ASN A 10 -12.94 6.28 6.68
CA ASN A 10 -14.32 6.13 6.19
C ASN A 10 -14.37 5.20 4.96
N VAL A 11 -13.21 4.83 4.42
CA VAL A 11 -13.09 4.00 3.22
C VAL A 11 -12.16 2.85 3.51
N PHE A 12 -12.53 1.66 3.07
CA PHE A 12 -11.64 0.50 3.10
C PHE A 12 -10.76 0.52 1.86
N ALA A 13 -9.47 0.80 2.05
CA ALA A 13 -8.47 0.94 0.99
C ALA A 13 -7.14 0.30 1.40
N GLY A 14 -6.02 0.69 0.81
CA GLY A 14 -4.72 0.04 1.01
C GLY A 14 -4.23 -0.01 2.46
N ILE A 15 -4.52 0.99 3.29
CA ILE A 15 -4.14 0.97 4.73
C ILE A 15 -4.98 -0.06 5.49
N GLU A 16 -6.28 -0.06 5.26
CA GLU A 16 -7.23 -0.95 5.92
C GLU A 16 -6.98 -2.41 5.52
N GLN A 17 -6.69 -2.65 4.25
CA GLN A 17 -6.29 -3.96 3.75
C GLN A 17 -4.98 -4.43 4.40
N HIS A 18 -3.98 -3.56 4.47
CA HIS A 18 -2.71 -3.84 5.16
C HIS A 18 -2.95 -4.22 6.63
N VAL A 19 -3.81 -3.49 7.35
CA VAL A 19 -4.13 -3.78 8.76
C VAL A 19 -4.88 -5.11 8.90
N ASN A 20 -5.84 -5.38 8.01
CA ASN A 20 -6.60 -6.62 8.01
C ASN A 20 -5.68 -7.85 7.83
N GLU A 21 -4.78 -7.80 6.87
CA GLU A 21 -3.82 -8.88 6.63
C GLU A 21 -2.82 -9.04 7.79
N LEU A 22 -2.27 -7.91 8.27
CA LEU A 22 -1.31 -7.91 9.37
C LEU A 22 -1.89 -8.52 10.65
N ILE A 23 -3.11 -8.13 11.02
CA ILE A 23 -3.73 -8.62 12.25
C ILE A 23 -4.03 -10.12 12.17
N LEU A 24 -4.54 -10.61 11.03
CA LEU A 24 -4.79 -12.04 10.82
C LEU A 24 -3.50 -12.88 10.93
N GLU A 25 -2.38 -12.36 10.44
CA GLU A 25 -1.09 -13.02 10.57
C GLU A 25 -0.58 -12.98 12.01
N GLN A 26 -0.77 -11.86 12.70
CA GLN A 26 -0.34 -11.69 14.09
C GLN A 26 -1.17 -12.50 15.09
N GLU A 27 -2.45 -12.74 14.81
CA GLU A 27 -3.32 -13.61 15.64
C GLU A 27 -2.76 -15.03 15.80
N LYS A 28 -1.89 -15.48 14.89
CA LYS A 28 -1.18 -16.75 15.00
C LYS A 28 -0.13 -16.78 16.14
N ASN A 29 0.37 -15.58 16.55
CA ASN A 29 1.51 -15.46 17.44
C ASN A 29 1.24 -14.63 18.70
N CYS A 30 0.17 -13.83 18.72
CA CYS A 30 -0.20 -12.98 19.87
C CYS A 30 -1.71 -12.70 19.90
N GLU A 31 -2.19 -12.20 21.02
CA GLU A 31 -3.59 -11.76 21.15
C GLU A 31 -3.72 -10.35 20.55
N ALA A 32 -4.25 -10.29 19.31
CA ALA A 32 -4.39 -9.07 18.56
C ALA A 32 -5.86 -8.63 18.49
N PHE A 33 -6.11 -7.32 18.68
CA PHE A 33 -7.43 -6.69 18.60
C PHE A 33 -7.41 -5.59 17.55
N LEU A 34 -8.55 -5.34 16.93
CA LEU A 34 -8.75 -4.22 16.01
C LEU A 34 -9.82 -3.27 16.51
N ILE A 35 -9.48 -1.99 16.61
CA ILE A 35 -10.48 -0.93 16.76
C ILE A 35 -10.57 -0.16 15.44
N CYS A 36 -11.76 -0.16 14.83
CA CYS A 36 -11.97 0.52 13.55
C CYS A 36 -13.28 1.31 13.50
N ASN A 37 -13.47 2.08 12.42
CA ASN A 37 -14.73 2.76 12.13
C ASN A 37 -15.83 1.74 11.83
N SER A 38 -16.98 1.89 12.46
CA SER A 38 -18.17 1.03 12.28
C SER A 38 -18.65 0.94 10.83
N GLU A 39 -18.46 1.99 10.02
CA GLU A 39 -18.90 2.04 8.62
C GLU A 39 -18.16 1.08 7.68
N ILE A 40 -16.95 0.67 8.06
CA ILE A 40 -16.12 -0.23 7.26
C ILE A 40 -15.81 -1.56 7.97
N SER A 41 -16.38 -1.76 9.15
CA SER A 41 -16.07 -2.88 10.04
C SER A 41 -16.35 -4.25 9.43
N ASN A 42 -17.40 -4.37 8.61
CA ASN A 42 -17.80 -5.60 7.93
C ASN A 42 -16.80 -6.08 6.85
N LYS A 43 -15.81 -5.26 6.51
CA LYS A 43 -14.76 -5.61 5.56
C LYS A 43 -13.52 -6.24 6.21
N PHE A 44 -13.42 -6.19 7.54
CA PHE A 44 -12.34 -6.86 8.27
C PHE A 44 -12.71 -8.30 8.61
N LYS A 45 -11.73 -9.19 8.51
CA LYS A 45 -11.93 -10.63 8.70
C LYS A 45 -11.60 -11.11 10.14
N THR A 46 -11.01 -10.25 10.99
CA THR A 46 -10.70 -10.62 12.38
C THR A 46 -11.95 -10.73 13.23
N ASN A 47 -11.97 -11.72 14.15
CA ASN A 47 -13.02 -11.88 15.14
C ASN A 47 -12.84 -10.97 16.38
N ASN A 48 -11.64 -10.45 16.61
CA ASN A 48 -11.30 -9.57 17.74
C ASN A 48 -11.52 -8.09 17.39
N LEU A 49 -12.74 -7.77 16.91
CA LEU A 49 -13.10 -6.47 16.36
C LEU A 49 -13.93 -5.64 17.34
N ILE A 50 -13.50 -4.40 17.54
CA ILE A 50 -14.24 -3.39 18.29
C ILE A 50 -14.57 -2.23 17.35
N THR A 51 -15.83 -1.92 17.22
CA THR A 51 -16.29 -0.87 16.31
C THR A 51 -16.60 0.41 17.06
N ILE A 52 -16.14 1.53 16.52
CA ILE A 52 -16.50 2.87 17.01
C ILE A 52 -16.83 3.76 15.81
N LYS A 53 -17.80 4.66 15.97
CA LYS A 53 -18.09 5.64 14.93
C LYS A 53 -16.89 6.58 14.77
N ASN A 54 -16.52 6.88 13.52
CA ASN A 54 -15.44 7.81 13.24
C ASN A 54 -15.71 9.20 13.85
N PHE A 55 -14.71 9.84 14.44
CA PHE A 55 -14.84 11.10 15.16
C PHE A 55 -13.66 12.04 14.90
N ASN A 56 -13.85 13.32 15.24
CA ASN A 56 -12.78 14.31 15.12
C ASN A 56 -11.69 14.03 16.17
N ARG A 57 -10.41 14.00 15.72
CA ARG A 57 -9.22 13.75 16.57
C ARG A 57 -9.06 14.70 17.77
N ARG A 58 -9.82 15.80 17.82
CA ARG A 58 -9.84 16.79 18.92
C ARG A 58 -11.05 16.65 19.84
N SER A 59 -11.89 15.65 19.68
CA SER A 59 -13.09 15.44 20.52
C SER A 59 -12.72 14.76 21.85
N PRO A 60 -12.74 15.47 22.98
CA PRO A 60 -12.29 14.90 24.26
C PRO A 60 -13.19 13.75 24.72
N LEU A 61 -14.51 13.86 24.52
CA LEU A 61 -15.46 12.82 24.90
C LEU A 61 -15.19 11.49 24.18
N HIS A 62 -14.93 11.53 22.87
CA HIS A 62 -14.67 10.33 22.09
C HIS A 62 -13.30 9.73 22.39
N ILE A 63 -12.27 10.59 22.63
CA ILE A 63 -10.95 10.13 23.08
C ILE A 63 -11.06 9.45 24.44
N PHE A 64 -11.87 9.99 25.37
CA PHE A 64 -12.10 9.38 26.68
C PHE A 64 -12.82 8.02 26.57
N LYS A 65 -13.85 7.92 25.73
CA LYS A 65 -14.54 6.64 25.47
C LYS A 65 -13.56 5.60 24.90
N LEU A 66 -12.73 6.00 23.94
CA LEU A 66 -11.71 5.13 23.35
C LEU A 66 -10.67 4.68 24.40
N LEU A 67 -10.22 5.59 25.27
CA LEU A 67 -9.32 5.29 26.36
C LEU A 67 -9.90 4.20 27.30
N ILE A 68 -11.18 4.32 27.69
CA ILE A 68 -11.89 3.31 28.51
C ILE A 68 -11.92 1.96 27.78
N SER A 69 -12.23 1.95 26.48
CA SER A 69 -12.27 0.72 25.69
C SER A 69 -10.90 0.03 25.65
N ILE A 70 -9.84 0.79 25.41
CA ILE A 70 -8.46 0.25 25.37
C ILE A 70 -8.03 -0.23 26.77
N LYS A 71 -8.37 0.50 27.83
CA LYS A 71 -8.09 0.10 29.23
C LYS A 71 -8.72 -1.25 29.58
N LYS A 72 -9.98 -1.49 29.13
CA LYS A 72 -10.70 -2.75 29.36
C LYS A 72 -10.04 -3.95 28.67
N LEU A 73 -9.38 -3.73 27.52
CA LEU A 73 -8.66 -4.79 26.80
C LEU A 73 -7.38 -5.24 27.51
N ASN A 74 -6.84 -4.41 28.43
CA ASN A 74 -5.59 -4.66 29.12
C ASN A 74 -4.45 -5.05 28.17
N VAL A 75 -4.23 -4.21 27.16
CA VAL A 75 -3.21 -4.43 26.13
C VAL A 75 -1.85 -3.89 26.57
N ASP A 76 -0.80 -4.50 26.05
CA ASP A 76 0.58 -4.09 26.27
C ASP A 76 0.99 -2.98 25.29
N ILE A 77 0.45 -3.04 24.06
CA ILE A 77 0.83 -2.17 22.95
C ILE A 77 -0.41 -1.64 22.23
N ILE A 78 -0.37 -0.34 21.89
CA ILE A 78 -1.22 0.25 20.85
C ILE A 78 -0.41 0.38 19.56
N HIS A 79 -0.88 -0.19 18.46
CA HIS A 79 -0.32 0.01 17.14
C HIS A 79 -1.26 0.83 16.27
N THR A 80 -0.85 2.01 15.84
CA THR A 80 -1.68 2.95 15.09
C THR A 80 -1.28 3.03 13.62
N HIS A 81 -2.27 3.18 12.76
CA HIS A 81 -2.08 3.29 11.31
C HIS A 81 -2.60 4.64 10.81
N GLY A 82 -1.66 5.48 10.36
CA GLY A 82 -1.94 6.82 9.87
C GLY A 82 -1.95 7.93 10.94
N SER A 83 -1.82 9.17 10.50
CA SER A 83 -1.57 10.34 11.37
C SER A 83 -2.70 10.68 12.34
N LYS A 84 -3.96 10.39 11.97
CA LYS A 84 -5.12 10.66 12.82
C LYS A 84 -5.09 9.77 14.07
N THR A 85 -4.97 8.47 13.88
CA THR A 85 -4.92 7.47 14.95
C THR A 85 -3.69 7.66 15.82
N THR A 86 -2.54 7.94 15.21
CA THR A 86 -1.30 8.27 15.92
C THR A 86 -1.46 9.49 16.84
N SER A 87 -2.12 10.55 16.34
CA SER A 87 -2.39 11.75 17.14
C SER A 87 -3.27 11.45 18.35
N ILE A 88 -4.30 10.60 18.20
CA ILE A 88 -5.19 10.19 19.29
C ILE A 88 -4.45 9.31 20.29
N ALA A 89 -3.70 8.31 19.83
CA ALA A 89 -2.94 7.42 20.70
C ALA A 89 -1.88 8.15 21.53
N ASN A 90 -1.21 9.17 20.96
CA ASN A 90 -0.27 10.03 21.70
C ASN A 90 -0.89 10.76 22.92
N ILE A 91 -2.21 10.93 22.94
CA ILE A 91 -2.94 11.45 24.10
C ILE A 91 -3.24 10.31 25.08
N ILE A 92 -3.76 9.19 24.57
CA ILE A 92 -4.21 8.05 25.38
C ILE A 92 -3.07 7.44 26.18
N VAL A 93 -1.89 7.23 25.59
CA VAL A 93 -0.73 6.63 26.26
C VAL A 93 -0.19 7.45 27.43
N LYS A 94 -0.52 8.75 27.54
CA LYS A 94 -0.18 9.55 28.70
C LYS A 94 -0.95 9.14 29.95
N PHE A 95 -2.11 8.51 29.79
CA PHE A 95 -2.98 8.06 30.88
C PHE A 95 -2.90 6.54 31.11
N LEU A 96 -2.39 5.81 30.10
CA LEU A 96 -2.20 4.37 30.18
C LEU A 96 -0.71 4.05 30.11
N ARG A 97 -0.23 3.17 30.98
CA ARG A 97 1.19 2.72 30.97
C ARG A 97 1.40 1.62 29.92
N ILE A 98 1.19 1.97 28.64
CA ILE A 98 1.30 1.06 27.51
C ILE A 98 2.23 1.66 26.44
N LYS A 99 2.89 0.81 25.67
CA LYS A 99 3.80 1.24 24.60
C LYS A 99 3.00 1.60 23.34
N HIS A 100 3.52 2.53 22.54
CA HIS A 100 2.88 3.00 21.31
C HIS A 100 3.78 2.79 20.10
N VAL A 101 3.33 1.97 19.16
CA VAL A 101 3.94 1.81 17.84
C VAL A 101 3.05 2.53 16.80
N SER A 102 3.62 3.24 15.87
CA SER A 102 2.88 3.88 14.79
C SER A 102 3.43 3.46 13.44
N THR A 103 2.56 3.17 12.46
CA THR A 103 2.96 2.93 11.06
C THR A 103 2.58 4.11 10.18
N MET A 104 3.57 4.64 9.48
CA MET A 104 3.42 5.67 8.46
C MET A 104 3.42 5.00 7.06
N HIS A 105 2.24 4.93 6.44
CA HIS A 105 2.00 4.21 5.17
C HIS A 105 2.39 4.98 3.90
N GLY A 106 3.12 6.06 4.01
CA GLY A 106 3.56 6.84 2.84
C GLY A 106 4.20 8.15 3.24
N ILE A 107 4.67 8.88 2.25
CA ILE A 107 5.33 10.18 2.41
C ILE A 107 4.34 11.21 2.97
N LYS A 108 4.72 11.91 4.04
CA LYS A 108 3.91 12.94 4.70
C LYS A 108 4.68 14.23 4.82
N LYS A 109 4.01 15.37 4.53
CA LYS A 109 4.59 16.71 4.76
C LYS A 109 4.78 17.03 6.25
N ASN A 110 3.90 16.53 7.12
CA ASN A 110 3.99 16.72 8.56
C ASN A 110 4.08 15.38 9.27
N THR A 111 5.24 15.11 9.84
CA THR A 111 5.60 13.85 10.50
C THR A 111 5.71 13.96 12.03
N ALA A 112 5.50 15.17 12.61
CA ALA A 112 5.71 15.43 14.02
C ALA A 112 4.89 14.52 14.97
N VAL A 113 3.73 14.01 14.52
CA VAL A 113 2.89 13.12 15.33
C VAL A 113 3.55 11.76 15.54
N TYR A 114 4.29 11.27 14.55
CA TYR A 114 4.95 9.96 14.60
C TYR A 114 6.17 9.95 15.54
N LYS A 115 6.89 11.08 15.65
CA LYS A 115 8.05 11.22 16.55
C LYS A 115 7.72 11.07 18.05
N LYS A 116 6.43 11.07 18.40
CA LYS A 116 5.95 10.92 19.79
C LYS A 116 5.61 9.46 20.13
N SER A 117 5.65 8.56 19.18
CA SER A 117 5.47 7.12 19.40
C SER A 117 6.72 6.51 20.02
N SER A 118 6.59 5.41 20.76
CA SER A 118 7.74 4.67 21.29
C SER A 118 8.63 4.13 20.16
N LYS A 119 8.01 3.66 19.08
CA LYS A 119 8.66 3.31 17.80
C LYS A 119 7.78 3.73 16.66
N THR A 120 8.40 4.13 15.55
CA THR A 120 7.70 4.43 14.29
C THR A 120 8.16 3.47 13.21
N ILE A 121 7.20 2.80 12.59
CA ILE A 121 7.40 1.97 11.40
C ILE A 121 7.12 2.82 10.17
N VAL A 122 7.93 2.66 9.14
CA VAL A 122 7.76 3.28 7.82
C VAL A 122 7.83 2.20 6.74
N VAL A 123 7.11 2.39 5.64
CA VAL A 123 6.97 1.34 4.62
C VAL A 123 8.04 1.38 3.52
N SER A 124 8.94 2.36 3.54
CA SER A 124 10.06 2.48 2.57
C SER A 124 11.15 3.42 3.09
N ASN A 125 12.35 3.32 2.50
CA ASN A 125 13.47 4.21 2.82
C ASN A 125 13.15 5.67 2.49
N ILE A 126 12.49 5.94 1.36
CA ILE A 126 12.05 7.31 0.99
C ILE A 126 11.07 7.88 2.04
N ALA A 127 10.15 7.07 2.56
CA ALA A 127 9.29 7.49 3.66
C ALA A 127 10.10 7.76 4.94
N ASN A 128 11.17 6.99 5.21
CA ASN A 128 12.02 7.16 6.38
C ASN A 128 12.81 8.47 6.35
N GLU A 129 13.25 8.92 5.19
CA GLU A 129 13.92 10.22 5.01
C GLU A 129 13.03 11.37 5.51
N THR A 130 11.70 11.29 5.32
CA THR A 130 10.76 12.34 5.76
C THR A 130 10.64 12.48 7.27
N ILE A 131 11.11 11.49 8.03
CA ILE A 131 11.23 11.52 9.50
C ILE A 131 12.69 11.53 9.97
N ASN A 132 13.62 11.98 9.12
CA ASN A 132 15.05 12.06 9.40
C ASN A 132 15.67 10.68 9.73
N ASN A 133 15.25 9.63 9.07
CA ASN A 133 15.70 8.25 9.25
C ASN A 133 15.53 7.72 10.69
N GLN A 134 14.53 8.22 11.43
CA GLN A 134 14.23 7.82 12.80
C GLN A 134 13.21 6.66 12.87
N GLY A 135 12.73 6.16 11.74
CA GLY A 135 11.79 5.04 11.64
C GLY A 135 12.49 3.72 11.40
N ILE A 136 11.76 2.65 11.68
CA ILE A 136 12.16 1.29 11.33
C ILE A 136 11.46 0.93 10.02
N VAL A 137 12.21 0.57 9.00
CA VAL A 137 11.65 0.22 7.70
C VAL A 137 11.11 -1.22 7.75
N ILE A 138 9.78 -1.33 7.66
CA ILE A 138 9.06 -2.59 7.44
C ILE A 138 8.32 -2.46 6.12
N LYS A 139 8.71 -3.26 5.15
CA LYS A 139 8.21 -3.17 3.78
C LYS A 139 6.74 -3.63 3.69
N ASN A 140 6.01 -3.14 2.69
CA ASN A 140 4.73 -3.75 2.30
C ASN A 140 4.98 -5.17 1.77
N TRP A 141 3.92 -5.93 1.63
CA TRP A 141 3.93 -7.31 1.11
C TRP A 141 2.94 -7.46 -0.05
N TRP A 142 3.11 -8.49 -0.87
CA TRP A 142 2.12 -8.92 -1.84
C TRP A 142 0.91 -9.54 -1.13
N SER A 143 -0.24 -9.58 -1.81
CA SER A 143 -1.46 -10.11 -1.18
C SER A 143 -1.35 -11.61 -0.90
N PRO A 144 -1.62 -12.06 0.33
CA PRO A 144 -1.62 -13.49 0.66
C PRO A 144 -2.73 -14.29 -0.04
N ASP A 145 -3.72 -13.61 -0.62
CA ASP A 145 -4.85 -14.23 -1.35
C ASP A 145 -4.50 -14.48 -2.84
N LEU A 146 -3.26 -14.19 -3.29
CA LEU A 146 -2.80 -14.49 -4.64
C LEU A 146 -2.55 -15.99 -4.84
N PRO A 147 -2.88 -16.54 -6.01
CA PRO A 147 -2.52 -17.92 -6.35
C PRO A 147 -1.00 -18.04 -6.53
N GLU A 148 -0.46 -19.23 -6.32
CA GLU A 148 0.98 -19.50 -6.50
C GLU A 148 1.40 -19.40 -7.96
N GLU A 149 0.52 -19.75 -8.87
CA GLU A 149 0.76 -19.68 -10.32
C GLU A 149 -0.48 -19.18 -11.06
N ILE A 150 -0.24 -18.48 -12.16
CA ILE A 150 -1.26 -18.05 -13.11
C ILE A 150 -0.83 -18.45 -14.53
N ASP A 151 -1.79 -18.79 -15.38
CA ASP A 151 -1.56 -18.86 -16.82
C ASP A 151 -1.45 -17.44 -17.38
N ASN A 152 -0.31 -17.08 -17.96
CA ASN A 152 -0.02 -15.74 -18.44
C ASN A 152 -0.15 -15.66 -19.97
N ALA A 153 -1.31 -15.18 -20.44
CA ALA A 153 -1.64 -15.04 -21.87
C ALA A 153 -0.93 -13.88 -22.57
N LYS A 154 -0.33 -12.91 -21.83
CA LYS A 154 0.43 -11.75 -22.34
C LYS A 154 -0.33 -10.92 -23.41
N GLU A 155 -1.57 -10.55 -23.11
CA GLU A 155 -2.45 -9.84 -24.08
C GLU A 155 -2.24 -8.32 -24.10
N TYR A 156 -1.85 -7.71 -22.94
CA TYR A 156 -1.78 -6.26 -22.79
C TYR A 156 -0.80 -5.83 -21.68
N ALA A 157 -0.44 -4.55 -21.69
CA ALA A 157 0.18 -3.91 -20.54
C ALA A 157 -0.89 -3.50 -19.52
N LEU A 158 -0.59 -3.63 -18.23
CA LEU A 158 -1.54 -3.41 -17.14
C LEU A 158 -1.07 -2.26 -16.24
N ALA A 159 -2.00 -1.41 -15.82
CA ALA A 159 -1.80 -0.43 -14.77
C ALA A 159 -2.99 -0.46 -13.80
N ILE A 160 -2.73 -0.44 -12.48
CA ILE A 160 -3.78 -0.60 -11.46
C ILE A 160 -3.65 0.49 -10.40
N GLY A 161 -4.77 1.11 -10.04
CA GLY A 161 -4.82 2.06 -8.93
C GLY A 161 -5.99 3.01 -8.99
N ARG A 162 -6.20 3.77 -7.92
CA ARG A 162 -7.23 4.80 -7.88
C ARG A 162 -6.98 5.85 -8.97
N LEU A 163 -8.02 6.25 -9.69
CA LEU A 163 -7.91 7.25 -10.73
C LEU A 163 -7.80 8.65 -10.11
N GLU A 164 -6.61 8.93 -9.58
CA GLU A 164 -6.22 10.18 -8.92
C GLU A 164 -4.94 10.71 -9.56
N LYS A 165 -4.73 12.04 -9.52
CA LYS A 165 -3.54 12.69 -10.08
C LYS A 165 -2.22 12.09 -9.60
N VAL A 166 -2.18 11.63 -8.34
CA VAL A 166 -0.97 11.03 -7.75
C VAL A 166 -0.53 9.75 -8.47
N LYS A 167 -1.45 9.02 -9.12
CA LYS A 167 -1.16 7.79 -9.86
C LYS A 167 -0.56 8.01 -11.24
N GLY A 168 -0.60 9.24 -11.77
CA GLY A 168 0.09 9.61 -13.01
C GLY A 168 -0.44 8.95 -14.29
N PHE A 169 -1.69 8.48 -14.29
CA PHE A 169 -2.30 7.84 -15.47
C PHE A 169 -2.44 8.80 -16.67
N ASP A 170 -2.51 10.09 -16.42
CA ASP A 170 -2.45 11.12 -17.46
C ASP A 170 -1.09 11.13 -18.18
N LEU A 171 0.02 10.94 -17.46
CA LEU A 171 1.34 10.79 -18.06
C LEU A 171 1.46 9.46 -18.81
N LEU A 172 0.93 8.38 -18.21
CA LEU A 172 0.92 7.05 -18.85
C LEU A 172 0.19 7.07 -20.19
N ILE A 173 -1.01 7.65 -20.24
CA ILE A 173 -1.79 7.78 -21.49
C ILE A 173 -1.00 8.57 -22.54
N LYS A 174 -0.43 9.72 -22.19
CA LYS A 174 0.39 10.53 -23.10
C LYS A 174 1.66 9.80 -23.58
N SER A 175 2.24 8.95 -22.74
CA SER A 175 3.39 8.11 -23.09
C SER A 175 3.04 6.97 -24.04
N TRP A 176 1.75 6.65 -24.21
CA TRP A 176 1.28 5.56 -25.08
C TRP A 176 1.22 5.91 -26.56
N ILE A 177 1.42 7.19 -26.89
CA ILE A 177 1.43 7.65 -28.29
C ILE A 177 2.58 6.95 -29.04
N GLY A 178 2.25 6.25 -30.13
CA GLY A 178 3.22 5.49 -30.91
C GLY A 178 3.43 4.03 -30.47
N ILE A 179 2.77 3.59 -29.38
CA ILE A 179 2.82 2.19 -28.93
C ILE A 179 1.69 1.39 -29.59
N GLU A 180 2.02 0.21 -30.11
CA GLU A 180 1.04 -0.69 -30.74
C GLU A 180 0.33 -1.61 -29.74
N SER A 181 0.96 -1.93 -28.63
CA SER A 181 0.40 -2.79 -27.57
C SER A 181 -0.84 -2.16 -26.94
N LYS A 182 -1.77 -3.00 -26.47
CA LYS A 182 -2.91 -2.57 -25.67
C LYS A 182 -2.51 -2.22 -24.27
N LEU A 183 -3.21 -1.26 -23.66
CA LEU A 183 -3.10 -0.89 -22.24
C LEU A 183 -4.45 -1.03 -21.56
N VAL A 184 -4.49 -1.72 -20.44
CA VAL A 184 -5.64 -1.78 -19.56
C VAL A 184 -5.31 -1.04 -18.25
N ILE A 185 -6.11 -0.03 -17.92
CA ILE A 185 -6.03 0.69 -16.64
C ILE A 185 -7.21 0.24 -15.79
N VAL A 186 -6.93 -0.38 -14.64
CA VAL A 186 -7.96 -0.85 -13.71
C VAL A 186 -8.04 0.10 -12.52
N GLY A 187 -9.22 0.66 -12.27
CA GLY A 187 -9.47 1.50 -11.12
C GLY A 187 -10.65 2.46 -11.28
N SER A 188 -10.97 3.15 -10.19
CA SER A 188 -11.98 4.20 -10.13
C SER A 188 -11.44 5.43 -9.40
N GLY A 189 -12.06 6.59 -9.62
CA GLY A 189 -11.69 7.84 -8.97
C GLY A 189 -12.05 9.09 -9.78
N ASP A 190 -11.76 10.25 -9.20
CA ASP A 190 -12.22 11.55 -9.70
C ASP A 190 -11.65 11.92 -11.08
N GLU A 191 -10.48 11.36 -11.43
CA GLU A 191 -9.82 11.64 -12.72
C GLU A 191 -10.43 10.85 -13.91
N TYR A 192 -11.42 9.95 -13.70
CA TYR A 192 -11.97 9.10 -14.77
C TYR A 192 -12.37 9.88 -16.03
N LYS A 193 -13.12 10.99 -15.86
CA LYS A 193 -13.57 11.81 -17.01
C LYS A 193 -12.40 12.46 -17.73
N ASN A 194 -11.42 12.98 -17.00
CA ASN A 194 -10.23 13.62 -17.56
C ASN A 194 -9.38 12.61 -18.34
N LEU A 195 -9.19 11.41 -17.79
CA LEU A 195 -8.42 10.34 -18.47
C LEU A 195 -9.11 9.84 -19.72
N LYS A 196 -10.44 9.69 -19.70
CA LYS A 196 -11.24 9.37 -20.90
C LYS A 196 -11.10 10.45 -21.99
N GLY A 197 -11.14 11.72 -21.61
CA GLY A 197 -10.90 12.84 -22.53
C GLY A 197 -9.51 12.75 -23.16
N LEU A 198 -8.47 12.53 -22.37
CA LEU A 198 -7.10 12.36 -22.87
C LEU A 198 -6.94 11.20 -23.86
N ILE A 199 -7.63 10.07 -23.64
CA ILE A 199 -7.64 8.93 -24.57
C ILE A 199 -8.23 9.35 -25.92
N ILE A 200 -9.35 10.08 -25.91
CA ILE A 200 -10.04 10.56 -27.12
C ILE A 200 -9.19 11.58 -27.86
N ASP A 201 -8.67 12.60 -27.15
CA ASP A 201 -7.88 13.68 -27.73
C ASP A 201 -6.60 13.18 -28.41
N ASN A 202 -6.03 12.08 -27.88
CA ASN A 202 -4.83 11.44 -28.46
C ASN A 202 -5.14 10.28 -29.43
N LYS A 203 -6.40 10.02 -29.74
CA LYS A 203 -6.86 8.95 -30.67
C LYS A 203 -6.37 7.55 -30.24
N LEU A 204 -6.49 7.25 -28.95
CA LEU A 204 -6.01 6.00 -28.34
C LEU A 204 -7.15 5.06 -27.90
N GLN A 205 -8.39 5.26 -28.37
CA GLN A 205 -9.59 4.52 -27.93
C GLN A 205 -9.49 3.02 -28.24
N ASP A 206 -8.82 2.65 -29.33
CA ASP A 206 -8.63 1.26 -29.75
C ASP A 206 -7.48 0.57 -29.00
N LYS A 207 -6.64 1.34 -28.30
CA LYS A 207 -5.43 0.85 -27.62
C LYS A 207 -5.55 0.90 -26.09
N ILE A 208 -6.28 1.86 -25.54
CA ILE A 208 -6.37 2.06 -24.08
C ILE A 208 -7.80 1.88 -23.59
N SER A 209 -8.00 0.97 -22.64
CA SER A 209 -9.26 0.81 -21.93
C SER A 209 -9.11 1.13 -20.45
N ILE A 210 -10.13 1.76 -19.86
CA ILE A 210 -10.25 1.96 -18.41
C ILE A 210 -11.39 1.07 -17.91
N VAL A 211 -11.06 0.18 -17.00
CA VAL A 211 -12.00 -0.75 -16.33
C VAL A 211 -12.22 -0.26 -14.91
N ALA A 212 -13.48 -0.30 -14.46
CA ALA A 212 -13.82 0.09 -13.10
C ALA A 212 -13.07 -0.77 -12.06
N ASP A 213 -12.98 -0.23 -10.84
CA ASP A 213 -12.42 -0.95 -9.70
C ASP A 213 -13.20 -2.25 -9.47
N LEU A 214 -12.50 -3.34 -9.30
CA LEU A 214 -13.04 -4.69 -9.23
C LEU A 214 -12.70 -5.34 -7.88
N PRO A 215 -13.47 -6.34 -7.45
CA PRO A 215 -13.05 -7.23 -6.38
C PRO A 215 -11.67 -7.84 -6.68
N PHE A 216 -10.89 -8.08 -5.65
CA PHE A 216 -9.53 -8.62 -5.80
C PHE A 216 -9.51 -9.96 -6.57
N THR A 217 -10.53 -10.81 -6.38
CA THR A 217 -10.69 -12.07 -7.10
C THR A 217 -10.75 -11.90 -8.61
N ASP A 218 -11.43 -10.83 -9.07
CA ASP A 218 -11.56 -10.54 -10.51
C ASP A 218 -10.30 -9.88 -11.06
N LEU A 219 -9.55 -9.17 -10.20
CA LEU A 219 -8.28 -8.55 -10.56
C LEU A 219 -7.22 -9.59 -10.96
N ILE A 220 -7.26 -10.80 -10.40
CA ILE A 220 -6.36 -11.91 -10.77
C ILE A 220 -6.46 -12.22 -12.27
N ASN A 221 -7.67 -12.14 -12.86
CA ASN A 221 -7.87 -12.36 -14.30
C ASN A 221 -7.18 -11.27 -15.15
N PHE A 222 -7.01 -10.06 -14.62
CA PHE A 222 -6.25 -9.00 -15.32
C PHE A 222 -4.75 -9.24 -15.20
N TYR A 223 -4.27 -9.70 -14.07
CA TYR A 223 -2.88 -10.12 -13.93
C TYR A 223 -2.54 -11.27 -14.90
N SER A 224 -3.40 -12.29 -15.01
CA SER A 224 -3.14 -13.47 -15.85
C SER A 224 -3.03 -13.14 -17.35
N LYS A 225 -3.50 -11.99 -17.79
CA LYS A 225 -3.41 -11.53 -19.17
C LYS A 225 -2.37 -10.42 -19.39
N ALA A 226 -1.71 -9.98 -18.33
CA ALA A 226 -0.76 -8.90 -18.40
C ALA A 226 0.60 -9.37 -18.93
N SER A 227 1.12 -8.71 -19.94
CA SER A 227 2.50 -8.91 -20.42
C SER A 227 3.52 -8.16 -19.55
N ILE A 228 3.10 -7.04 -18.94
CA ILE A 228 3.90 -6.15 -18.11
C ILE A 228 2.97 -5.32 -17.23
N LEU A 229 3.37 -5.05 -15.98
CA LEU A 229 2.73 -4.05 -15.15
C LEU A 229 3.51 -2.74 -15.16
N ILE A 230 2.78 -1.61 -15.25
CA ILE A 230 3.37 -0.26 -15.26
C ILE A 230 2.88 0.54 -14.06
N VAL A 231 3.82 1.02 -13.25
CA VAL A 231 3.57 1.98 -12.19
C VAL A 231 4.00 3.37 -12.66
N SER A 232 3.05 4.25 -12.91
CA SER A 232 3.30 5.63 -13.42
C SER A 232 3.16 6.71 -12.35
N SER A 233 3.10 6.32 -11.08
CA SER A 233 2.75 7.19 -9.97
C SER A 233 3.74 8.36 -9.79
N ARG A 234 3.23 9.51 -9.39
CA ARG A 234 4.02 10.67 -8.97
C ARG A 234 4.57 10.54 -7.56
N ASN A 235 3.83 9.81 -6.73
CA ASN A 235 4.20 9.59 -5.33
C ASN A 235 3.50 8.34 -4.77
N GLU A 236 4.26 7.48 -4.10
CA GLU A 236 3.79 6.28 -3.42
C GLU A 236 4.59 6.04 -2.13
N GLY A 237 3.95 5.36 -1.17
CA GLY A 237 4.68 4.81 -0.02
C GLY A 237 5.39 3.50 -0.36
N GLY A 238 4.72 2.68 -1.19
CA GLY A 238 5.19 1.39 -1.69
C GLY A 238 4.05 0.71 -2.43
N PRO A 239 4.08 0.72 -3.79
CA PRO A 239 2.97 0.22 -4.60
C PRO A 239 2.84 -1.30 -4.48
N ARG A 240 1.78 -1.76 -3.82
CA ARG A 240 1.49 -3.19 -3.62
C ARG A 240 1.25 -3.94 -4.93
N VAL A 241 0.58 -3.30 -5.89
CA VAL A 241 0.32 -3.87 -7.22
C VAL A 241 1.60 -4.30 -7.94
N ALA A 242 2.72 -3.61 -7.70
CA ALA A 242 4.01 -4.01 -8.24
C ALA A 242 4.54 -5.29 -7.57
N LEU A 243 4.38 -5.42 -6.24
CA LEU A 243 4.75 -6.64 -5.52
C LEU A 243 3.88 -7.83 -5.95
N GLU A 244 2.60 -7.60 -6.15
CA GLU A 244 1.65 -8.60 -6.62
C GLU A 244 2.00 -9.11 -8.02
N ALA A 245 2.31 -8.19 -8.95
CA ALA A 245 2.76 -8.55 -10.29
C ALA A 245 4.08 -9.34 -10.28
N LEU A 246 5.07 -8.88 -9.50
CA LEU A 246 6.37 -9.57 -9.39
C LEU A 246 6.24 -10.96 -8.73
N TYR A 247 5.35 -11.10 -7.73
CA TYR A 247 5.02 -12.41 -7.16
C TYR A 247 4.46 -13.36 -8.21
N LEU A 248 3.56 -12.87 -9.06
CA LEU A 248 2.94 -13.62 -10.16
C LEU A 248 3.85 -13.76 -11.39
N LYS A 249 5.13 -13.41 -11.28
CA LYS A 249 6.13 -13.46 -12.36
C LYS A 249 5.78 -12.58 -13.57
N ILE A 250 5.04 -11.49 -13.35
CA ILE A 250 4.75 -10.48 -14.37
C ILE A 250 5.82 -9.39 -14.27
N PRO A 251 6.53 -9.07 -15.37
CA PRO A 251 7.52 -8.01 -15.38
C PRO A 251 6.93 -6.66 -14.97
N VAL A 252 7.71 -5.84 -14.27
CA VAL A 252 7.32 -4.51 -13.80
C VAL A 252 8.30 -3.45 -14.28
N ILE A 253 7.77 -2.34 -14.78
CA ILE A 253 8.50 -1.07 -14.92
C ILE A 253 7.79 0.00 -14.09
N SER A 254 8.53 0.95 -13.55
CA SER A 254 7.97 1.88 -12.59
C SER A 254 8.58 3.27 -12.70
N THR A 255 7.84 4.29 -12.30
CA THR A 255 8.48 5.51 -11.81
C THR A 255 9.23 5.22 -10.50
N ASN A 256 10.27 5.98 -10.21
CA ASN A 256 11.07 5.83 -8.99
C ASN A 256 10.31 6.37 -7.77
N VAL A 257 9.37 5.57 -7.24
CA VAL A 257 8.51 5.91 -6.11
C VAL A 257 8.49 4.81 -5.06
N GLY A 258 8.31 5.19 -3.80
CA GLY A 258 8.21 4.26 -2.68
C GLY A 258 9.44 3.35 -2.57
N HIS A 259 9.21 2.05 -2.55
CA HIS A 259 10.27 1.04 -2.49
C HIS A 259 10.76 0.55 -3.88
N MET A 260 10.32 1.17 -4.99
CA MET A 260 10.63 0.63 -6.32
C MET A 260 12.14 0.64 -6.62
N ALA A 261 12.89 1.65 -6.17
CA ALA A 261 14.35 1.68 -6.32
C ALA A 261 15.10 0.64 -5.45
N GLU A 262 14.41 0.02 -4.50
CA GLU A 262 14.97 -1.07 -3.68
C GLU A 262 14.77 -2.45 -4.34
N ILE A 263 13.89 -2.52 -5.35
CA ILE A 263 13.46 -3.75 -6.02
C ILE A 263 13.96 -3.79 -7.47
N LEU A 264 13.76 -2.69 -8.20
CA LEU A 264 14.07 -2.60 -9.62
C LEU A 264 15.41 -1.88 -9.85
N PRO A 265 16.24 -2.36 -10.77
CA PRO A 265 17.42 -1.64 -11.20
C PRO A 265 17.05 -0.34 -11.94
N GLN A 266 18.00 0.58 -12.04
CA GLN A 266 17.76 1.95 -12.54
C GLN A 266 17.21 2.01 -13.97
N GLU A 267 17.57 1.06 -14.82
CA GLU A 267 17.09 0.96 -16.20
C GLU A 267 15.59 0.64 -16.31
N LEU A 268 14.97 0.13 -15.24
CA LEU A 268 13.53 -0.16 -15.16
C LEU A 268 12.75 0.96 -14.43
N LEU A 269 13.44 2.09 -14.15
CA LEU A 269 12.86 3.21 -13.40
C LEU A 269 12.85 4.50 -14.21
N ALA A 270 11.68 5.14 -14.28
CA ALA A 270 11.52 6.51 -14.81
C ALA A 270 11.51 7.55 -13.68
N LYS A 271 11.86 8.79 -13.97
CA LYS A 271 11.72 9.89 -13.03
C LYS A 271 10.23 10.16 -12.75
N PRO A 272 9.81 10.30 -11.48
CA PRO A 272 8.43 10.67 -11.17
C PRO A 272 8.06 12.03 -11.77
N ASN A 273 6.83 12.14 -12.26
CA ASN A 273 6.27 13.35 -12.89
C ASN A 273 7.06 13.87 -14.11
N ASP A 274 7.76 13.00 -14.82
CA ASP A 274 8.53 13.29 -16.02
C ASP A 274 7.99 12.45 -17.19
N LEU A 275 7.32 13.12 -18.14
CA LEU A 275 6.68 12.48 -19.29
C LEU A 275 7.70 11.79 -20.20
N GLU A 276 8.82 12.46 -20.50
CA GLU A 276 9.82 11.95 -21.45
C GLU A 276 10.58 10.75 -20.85
N SER A 277 10.89 10.81 -19.56
CA SER A 277 11.50 9.68 -18.85
C SER A 277 10.57 8.46 -18.85
N LEU A 278 9.26 8.66 -18.57
CA LEU A 278 8.29 7.57 -18.60
C LEU A 278 8.06 7.04 -20.02
N ARG A 279 7.98 7.93 -21.03
CA ARG A 279 7.85 7.56 -22.43
C ARG A 279 9.02 6.70 -22.91
N THR A 280 10.24 7.13 -22.63
CA THR A 280 11.45 6.38 -22.98
C THR A 280 11.42 4.98 -22.39
N LEU A 281 11.08 4.88 -21.10
CA LEU A 281 10.99 3.60 -20.41
C LEU A 281 9.93 2.67 -21.05
N ILE A 282 8.72 3.20 -21.35
CA ILE A 282 7.63 2.44 -21.96
C ILE A 282 8.04 1.95 -23.35
N HIS A 283 8.59 2.84 -24.20
CA HIS A 283 9.03 2.47 -25.55
C HIS A 283 10.16 1.43 -25.56
N SER A 284 11.00 1.39 -24.52
CA SER A 284 12.08 0.39 -24.42
C SER A 284 11.58 -1.00 -24.04
N TYR A 285 10.49 -1.09 -23.27
CA TYR A 285 10.11 -2.36 -22.65
C TYR A 285 8.72 -2.88 -23.03
N VAL A 286 7.76 -2.03 -23.41
CA VAL A 286 6.43 -2.50 -23.81
C VAL A 286 6.49 -3.10 -25.21
N GLY A 287 5.97 -4.32 -25.35
CA GLY A 287 6.06 -5.10 -26.62
C GLY A 287 7.40 -5.82 -26.81
N ASN A 288 8.36 -5.64 -25.89
CA ASN A 288 9.63 -6.34 -25.93
C ASN A 288 9.60 -7.57 -24.98
N ASN A 289 9.70 -8.77 -25.54
CA ASN A 289 9.63 -10.02 -24.77
C ASN A 289 10.92 -10.36 -23.99
N ASN A 290 11.96 -9.51 -24.04
CA ASN A 290 13.28 -9.80 -23.48
C ASN A 290 13.51 -9.19 -22.08
N ILE A 291 12.46 -8.88 -21.32
CA ILE A 291 12.62 -8.42 -19.93
C ILE A 291 12.83 -9.64 -19.04
N ASN A 292 14.08 -9.90 -18.66
CA ASN A 292 14.38 -10.93 -17.66
C ASN A 292 14.37 -10.30 -16.25
N GLN A 293 13.41 -10.68 -15.42
CA GLN A 293 13.28 -10.26 -14.02
C GLN A 293 13.27 -11.45 -13.05
N ASP A 294 13.77 -12.62 -13.44
CA ASP A 294 13.74 -13.85 -12.62
C ASP A 294 14.40 -13.68 -11.24
N ALA A 295 15.50 -12.94 -11.18
CA ALA A 295 16.17 -12.64 -9.90
C ALA A 295 15.30 -11.73 -9.02
N ILE A 296 14.58 -10.79 -9.63
CA ILE A 296 13.67 -9.87 -8.94
C ILE A 296 12.44 -10.63 -8.42
N PHE A 297 11.88 -11.54 -9.22
CA PHE A 297 10.76 -12.39 -8.80
C PHE A 297 11.11 -13.21 -7.55
N ARG A 298 12.27 -13.87 -7.55
CA ARG A 298 12.77 -14.62 -6.38
C ARG A 298 12.95 -13.71 -5.17
N TYR A 299 13.62 -12.57 -5.34
CA TYR A 299 13.84 -11.61 -4.27
C TYR A 299 12.54 -11.09 -3.64
N VAL A 300 11.52 -10.76 -4.45
CA VAL A 300 10.23 -10.30 -3.94
C VAL A 300 9.51 -11.41 -3.20
N ASN A 301 9.53 -12.62 -3.72
CA ASN A 301 8.91 -13.78 -3.08
C ASN A 301 9.47 -14.04 -1.69
N GLU A 302 10.79 -13.98 -1.54
CA GLU A 302 11.49 -14.24 -0.29
C GLU A 302 11.38 -13.10 0.70
N GLU A 303 11.54 -11.84 0.24
CA GLU A 303 11.73 -10.69 1.12
C GLU A 303 10.43 -9.93 1.43
N TYR A 304 9.38 -10.06 0.60
CA TYR A 304 8.15 -9.25 0.72
C TYR A 304 6.92 -10.08 1.09
N SER A 305 7.10 -11.25 1.73
CA SER A 305 5.98 -12.04 2.24
C SER A 305 5.37 -11.41 3.50
N LEU A 306 4.06 -11.54 3.67
CA LEU A 306 3.33 -11.08 4.86
C LEU A 306 3.95 -11.65 6.14
N THR A 307 4.21 -12.95 6.19
CA THR A 307 4.77 -13.63 7.36
C THR A 307 6.12 -13.04 7.77
N LYS A 308 7.02 -12.80 6.79
CA LYS A 308 8.33 -12.20 7.08
C LYS A 308 8.21 -10.78 7.63
N GLN A 309 7.36 -9.95 7.05
CA GLN A 309 7.19 -8.57 7.52
C GLN A 309 6.43 -8.50 8.84
N SER A 310 5.43 -9.36 9.07
CA SER A 310 4.70 -9.48 10.33
C SER A 310 5.63 -9.89 11.48
N ASN A 311 6.53 -10.84 11.26
CA ASN A 311 7.52 -11.24 12.27
C ASN A 311 8.43 -10.09 12.68
N LYS A 312 8.90 -9.27 11.73
CA LYS A 312 9.68 -8.05 12.04
C LYS A 312 8.89 -7.07 12.91
N VAL A 313 7.58 -6.92 12.67
CA VAL A 313 6.72 -6.08 13.52
C VAL A 313 6.59 -6.66 14.94
N ILE A 314 6.41 -7.98 15.06
CA ILE A 314 6.34 -8.68 16.35
C ILE A 314 7.66 -8.54 17.13
N ASP A 315 8.80 -8.57 16.47
CA ASP A 315 10.10 -8.40 17.11
C ASP A 315 10.25 -6.98 17.68
N ILE A 316 9.77 -5.95 16.97
CA ILE A 316 9.69 -4.57 17.52
C ILE A 316 8.83 -4.53 18.79
N TYR A 317 7.72 -5.26 18.83
CA TYR A 317 6.86 -5.31 20.01
C TYR A 317 7.59 -5.97 21.20
N LYS A 318 8.27 -7.10 20.96
CA LYS A 318 9.04 -7.80 21.98
C LYS A 318 10.15 -6.92 22.56
N GLU A 319 10.92 -6.24 21.70
CA GLU A 319 11.97 -5.30 22.14
C GLU A 319 11.42 -4.19 23.05
N LEU A 320 10.25 -3.64 22.70
CA LEU A 320 9.62 -2.57 23.48
C LEU A 320 9.11 -3.03 24.85
N LEU A 321 8.78 -4.30 25.01
CA LEU A 321 8.28 -4.83 26.28
C LEU A 321 9.38 -5.24 27.23
N VAL A 322 10.59 -5.47 26.73
CA VAL A 322 11.79 -5.77 27.54
C VAL A 322 12.53 -4.50 27.97
N SER A 323 12.36 -3.39 27.22
CA SER A 323 12.93 -2.05 27.52
C SER A 323 12.04 -1.25 28.46
#